data_c9654f6c5f98510fc91db9975a884d79
#
_entry.id   c9654f6c5f98510fc91db9975a884d79
#
_cell.length_a   1.000
_cell.length_b   1.000
_cell.length_c   1.000
_cell.angle_alpha   90.00
_cell.angle_beta   90.00
_cell.angle_gamma   90.00
#
_symmetry.space_group_name_H-M   'P 1'
#
loop_
_entity.id
_entity.type
_entity.pdbx_description
1 polymer ?
#
loop_
_entity_poly.entity_id
_entity_poly.type
_entity_poly.pdbx_seq_one_letter_code
_entity_poly.pdbx_strand_id
1 'polypeptide(L)'
;MDEIKTIWSGPELMLKQLMEIARASALAEMASGVAHELNQPLGAIATFSQAGERMLSRPDPMVGRALDVFRQINREALGAGEGIKRIRRLFEQELPKRTRCQLPELIAELRPVLEILAQRIKGSMRVDAPSSVPDLLIDRLRIQHVLYALAQNAVDASAQMSNPHSIRIDVSANRYTVETGVTDSGPGVPADLQAQLFRPFFTTKPQGTGLGLASSRAIIESHEGTIGFDNLPTGGSRFWFRLPLA
;
A
#
# COMPACT_ATOMS: atom_id res chain seq x y z
N MET A 1 7.20 26.39 36.64
CA MET A 1 7.97 26.18 35.39
C MET A 1 7.45 24.93 34.71
N ASP A 2 6.13 24.97 34.41
CA ASP A 2 5.34 23.83 33.88
C ASP A 2 4.25 24.34 32.90
N GLU A 3 4.66 25.03 31.82
CA GLU A 3 3.69 25.58 30.86
C GLU A 3 4.10 25.39 29.40
N ILE A 4 4.75 24.28 29.04
CA ILE A 4 5.06 23.98 27.59
C ILE A 4 4.60 22.59 27.17
N LYS A 5 3.52 22.07 27.73
CA LYS A 5 3.00 20.75 27.33
C LYS A 5 1.59 20.74 26.73
N THR A 6 1.04 21.88 26.33
CA THR A 6 -0.35 21.92 25.86
C THR A 6 -0.53 22.80 24.63
N ILE A 7 0.13 22.51 23.50
CA ILE A 7 -0.10 23.25 22.24
C ILE A 7 -0.06 22.32 21.00
N TRP A 8 -0.57 21.13 21.08
CA TRP A 8 -0.87 20.36 19.85
C TRP A 8 -2.21 19.65 20.02
N SER A 9 -3.31 20.40 20.04
CA SER A 9 -4.65 19.86 20.19
C SER A 9 -5.48 20.07 18.93
N GLY A 10 -5.94 18.96 18.36
CA GLY A 10 -7.06 18.88 17.43
C GLY A 10 -6.77 19.27 15.97
N PRO A 11 -6.95 20.52 15.55
CA PRO A 11 -6.98 20.87 14.13
C PRO A 11 -5.62 20.76 13.42
N GLU A 12 -4.53 21.09 14.09
CA GLU A 12 -3.18 21.03 13.49
C GLU A 12 -2.64 19.62 13.32
N LEU A 13 -2.93 18.72 14.28
CA LEU A 13 -2.61 17.31 14.15
C LEU A 13 -3.43 16.67 13.04
N MET A 14 -4.70 17.02 12.95
CA MET A 14 -5.60 16.58 11.87
C MET A 14 -5.13 17.11 10.50
N LEU A 15 -4.70 18.38 10.43
CA LEU A 15 -4.16 18.96 9.20
C LEU A 15 -2.84 18.27 8.79
N LYS A 16 -1.97 17.96 9.74
CA LYS A 16 -0.73 17.22 9.50
C LYS A 16 -1.02 15.79 9.01
N GLN A 17 -1.98 15.11 9.62
CA GLN A 17 -2.43 13.79 9.18
C GLN A 17 -3.10 13.83 7.80
N LEU A 18 -3.94 14.85 7.53
CA LEU A 18 -4.51 15.06 6.20
C LEU A 18 -3.46 15.38 5.16
N MET A 19 -2.41 16.13 5.51
CA MET A 19 -1.27 16.39 4.63
C MET A 19 -0.44 15.14 4.35
N GLU A 20 -0.23 14.28 5.34
CA GLU A 20 0.47 12.99 5.14
C GLU A 20 -0.39 12.00 4.31
N ILE A 21 -1.69 11.98 4.53
CA ILE A 21 -2.62 11.20 3.70
C ILE A 21 -2.72 11.77 2.29
N ALA A 22 -2.78 13.09 2.13
CA ALA A 22 -2.73 13.76 0.84
C ALA A 22 -1.41 13.50 0.12
N ARG A 23 -0.29 13.45 0.85
CA ARG A 23 1.03 13.10 0.32
C ARG A 23 1.10 11.62 -0.09
N ALA A 24 0.52 10.70 0.70
CA ALA A 24 0.40 9.30 0.34
C ALA A 24 -0.54 9.10 -0.87
N SER A 25 -1.62 9.88 -0.97
CA SER A 25 -2.53 9.88 -2.13
C SER A 25 -1.88 10.50 -3.36
N ALA A 26 -1.13 11.59 -3.22
CA ALA A 26 -0.35 12.21 -4.30
C ALA A 26 0.78 11.27 -4.80
N LEU A 27 1.42 10.52 -3.89
CA LEU A 27 2.36 9.45 -4.23
C LEU A 27 1.66 8.30 -4.98
N ALA A 28 0.41 7.99 -4.64
CA ALA A 28 -0.39 7.00 -5.35
C ALA A 28 -0.83 7.49 -6.75
N GLU A 29 -1.15 8.78 -6.91
CA GLU A 29 -1.38 9.41 -8.23
C GLU A 29 -0.09 9.49 -9.07
N MET A 30 1.04 9.83 -8.43
CA MET A 30 2.35 9.79 -9.07
C MET A 30 2.72 8.36 -9.50
N ALA A 31 2.29 7.32 -8.79
CA ALA A 31 2.51 5.94 -9.19
C ALA A 31 1.81 5.57 -10.52
N SER A 32 0.70 6.20 -10.86
CA SER A 32 0.09 6.07 -12.20
C SER A 32 0.99 6.68 -13.28
N GLY A 33 1.59 7.85 -13.01
CA GLY A 33 2.60 8.47 -13.86
C GLY A 33 3.86 7.62 -14.00
N VAL A 34 4.30 7.03 -12.88
CA VAL A 34 5.43 6.11 -12.80
C VAL A 34 5.20 4.83 -13.62
N ALA A 35 4.01 4.23 -13.51
CA ALA A 35 3.66 3.06 -14.33
C ALA A 35 3.69 3.42 -15.83
N HIS A 36 3.26 4.62 -16.18
CA HIS A 36 3.35 5.13 -17.55
C HIS A 36 4.81 5.35 -17.99
N GLU A 37 5.64 5.97 -17.15
CA GLU A 37 7.08 6.18 -17.40
C GLU A 37 7.89 4.87 -17.48
N LEU A 38 7.49 3.82 -16.78
CA LEU A 38 8.10 2.49 -16.88
C LEU A 38 7.60 1.71 -18.09
N ASN A 39 6.32 1.83 -18.45
CA ASN A 39 5.77 1.16 -19.62
C ASN A 39 6.35 1.69 -20.94
N GLN A 40 6.78 2.97 -20.98
CA GLN A 40 7.42 3.54 -22.15
C GLN A 40 8.73 2.83 -22.55
N PRO A 41 9.76 2.73 -21.68
CA PRO A 41 11.00 2.01 -22.02
C PRO A 41 10.76 0.51 -22.23
N LEU A 42 9.82 -0.12 -21.50
CA LEU A 42 9.48 -1.53 -21.71
C LEU A 42 8.85 -1.77 -23.07
N GLY A 43 7.95 -0.89 -23.52
CA GLY A 43 7.38 -0.91 -24.86
C GLY A 43 8.42 -0.68 -25.96
N ALA A 44 9.36 0.24 -25.73
CA ALA A 44 10.48 0.47 -26.62
C ALA A 44 11.40 -0.77 -26.73
N ILE A 45 11.75 -1.39 -25.61
CA ILE A 45 12.53 -2.63 -25.55
C ILE A 45 11.84 -3.74 -26.36
N ALA A 46 10.54 -3.95 -26.17
CA ALA A 46 9.80 -4.97 -26.90
C ALA A 46 9.79 -4.68 -28.42
N THR A 47 9.58 -3.44 -28.82
CA THR A 47 9.58 -3.00 -30.23
C THR A 47 10.97 -3.20 -30.86
N PHE A 48 12.02 -2.76 -30.19
CA PHE A 48 13.40 -2.94 -30.65
C PHE A 48 13.79 -4.42 -30.72
N SER A 49 13.39 -5.24 -29.75
CA SER A 49 13.64 -6.68 -29.74
C SER A 49 13.06 -7.35 -31.00
N GLN A 50 11.77 -7.05 -31.31
CA GLN A 50 11.12 -7.58 -32.52
C GLN A 50 11.80 -7.07 -33.81
N ALA A 51 12.25 -5.82 -33.83
CA ALA A 51 12.97 -5.26 -34.97
C ALA A 51 14.32 -5.96 -35.18
N GLY A 52 15.08 -6.20 -34.10
CA GLY A 52 16.36 -6.94 -34.12
C GLY A 52 16.18 -8.35 -34.63
N GLU A 53 15.16 -9.08 -34.13
CA GLU A 53 14.82 -10.42 -34.57
C GLU A 53 14.52 -10.46 -36.07
N ARG A 54 13.68 -9.55 -36.59
CA ARG A 54 13.37 -9.46 -38.02
C ARG A 54 14.59 -9.15 -38.88
N MET A 55 15.54 -8.33 -38.37
CA MET A 55 16.77 -8.01 -39.09
C MET A 55 17.71 -9.20 -39.22
N LEU A 56 17.76 -10.05 -38.18
CA LEU A 56 18.60 -11.26 -38.15
C LEU A 56 18.00 -12.46 -38.88
N SER A 57 16.65 -12.53 -38.92
CA SER A 57 15.92 -13.65 -39.57
C SER A 57 15.84 -13.52 -41.12
N ARG A 58 16.42 -12.49 -41.71
CA ARG A 58 16.43 -12.33 -43.17
C ARG A 58 17.43 -13.30 -43.84
N PRO A 59 17.20 -13.67 -45.11
CA PRO A 59 18.15 -14.44 -45.87
C PRO A 59 19.57 -13.78 -45.99
N ASP A 60 19.57 -12.42 -45.94
CA ASP A 60 20.77 -11.59 -45.81
C ASP A 60 20.65 -10.79 -44.49
N PRO A 61 21.28 -11.31 -43.39
CA PRO A 61 21.12 -10.72 -42.06
C PRO A 61 21.76 -9.33 -41.93
N MET A 62 21.04 -8.37 -41.46
CA MET A 62 21.51 -6.99 -41.25
C MET A 62 22.19 -6.83 -39.89
N VAL A 63 23.30 -7.55 -39.65
CA VAL A 63 23.97 -7.67 -38.36
C VAL A 63 24.37 -6.31 -37.76
N GLY A 64 24.91 -5.39 -38.56
CA GLY A 64 25.30 -4.06 -38.10
C GLY A 64 24.13 -3.26 -37.54
N ARG A 65 22.98 -3.28 -38.24
CA ARG A 65 21.76 -2.62 -37.77
C ARG A 65 21.15 -3.33 -36.54
N ALA A 66 21.20 -4.63 -36.49
CA ALA A 66 20.75 -5.38 -35.32
C ALA A 66 21.57 -5.03 -34.07
N LEU A 67 22.89 -4.84 -34.18
CA LEU A 67 23.75 -4.37 -33.10
C LEU A 67 23.34 -2.99 -32.58
N ASP A 68 22.96 -2.06 -33.48
CA ASP A 68 22.49 -0.75 -33.06
C ASP A 68 21.14 -0.83 -32.31
N VAL A 69 20.27 -1.73 -32.73
CA VAL A 69 19.01 -2.02 -32.03
C VAL A 69 19.27 -2.60 -30.64
N PHE A 70 20.21 -3.53 -30.47
CA PHE A 70 20.58 -4.04 -29.15
C PHE A 70 21.20 -2.98 -28.25
N ARG A 71 21.99 -2.06 -28.79
CA ARG A 71 22.48 -0.89 -28.04
C ARG A 71 21.34 0.00 -27.55
N GLN A 72 20.29 0.16 -28.36
CA GLN A 72 19.10 0.92 -27.98
C GLN A 72 18.35 0.20 -26.84
N ILE A 73 18.13 -1.11 -26.96
CA ILE A 73 17.52 -1.93 -25.89
C ILE A 73 18.27 -1.74 -24.56
N ASN A 74 19.61 -1.80 -24.59
CA ASN A 74 20.41 -1.61 -23.40
C ASN A 74 20.25 -0.21 -22.79
N ARG A 75 20.16 0.85 -23.60
CA ARG A 75 19.91 2.22 -23.12
C ARG A 75 18.54 2.34 -22.45
N GLU A 76 17.50 1.80 -23.07
CA GLU A 76 16.14 1.81 -22.50
C GLU A 76 16.05 1.03 -21.18
N ALA A 77 16.72 -0.14 -21.10
CA ALA A 77 16.77 -0.94 -19.90
C ALA A 77 17.50 -0.24 -18.73
N LEU A 78 18.63 0.43 -19.02
CA LEU A 78 19.35 1.23 -18.02
C LEU A 78 18.52 2.44 -17.56
N GLY A 79 17.84 3.13 -18.50
CA GLY A 79 16.96 4.25 -18.20
C GLY A 79 15.78 3.84 -17.29
N ALA A 80 15.17 2.67 -17.56
CA ALA A 80 14.13 2.10 -16.71
C ALA A 80 14.66 1.79 -15.30
N GLY A 81 15.86 1.23 -15.19
CA GLY A 81 16.52 0.94 -13.92
C GLY A 81 16.78 2.20 -13.08
N GLU A 82 17.20 3.30 -13.70
CA GLU A 82 17.39 4.59 -13.03
C GLU A 82 16.05 5.24 -12.63
N GLY A 83 15.00 5.05 -13.42
CA GLY A 83 13.63 5.43 -13.06
C GLY A 83 13.18 4.73 -11.77
N ILE A 84 13.32 3.42 -11.72
CA ILE A 84 13.00 2.60 -10.54
C ILE A 84 13.80 3.06 -9.31
N LYS A 85 15.10 3.34 -9.44
CA LYS A 85 15.91 3.86 -8.33
C LYS A 85 15.46 5.24 -7.84
N ARG A 86 15.02 6.14 -8.75
CA ARG A 86 14.45 7.46 -8.36
C ARG A 86 13.18 7.30 -7.56
N ILE A 87 12.30 6.41 -7.99
CA ILE A 87 11.07 6.09 -7.28
C ILE A 87 11.39 5.50 -5.90
N ARG A 88 12.27 4.51 -5.85
CA ARG A 88 12.70 3.92 -4.59
C ARG A 88 13.22 4.97 -3.60
N ARG A 89 14.02 5.94 -4.04
CA ARG A 89 14.50 7.05 -3.19
C ARG A 89 13.37 7.93 -2.65
N LEU A 90 12.26 8.12 -3.38
CA LEU A 90 11.08 8.83 -2.88
C LEU A 90 10.40 8.09 -1.71
N PHE A 91 10.52 6.76 -1.67
CA PHE A 91 10.04 5.94 -0.57
C PHE A 91 11.07 5.73 0.55
N GLU A 92 12.36 5.89 0.26
CA GLU A 92 13.47 5.67 1.21
C GLU A 92 13.86 6.92 2.03
N GLN A 93 13.29 8.11 1.77
CA GLN A 93 13.65 9.33 2.50
C GLN A 93 12.94 9.38 3.86
N GLU A 94 13.55 8.82 4.81
CA GLU A 94 13.71 9.00 6.26
C GLU A 94 13.96 7.63 6.89
N LEU A 95 15.03 7.53 7.66
CA LEU A 95 15.27 6.40 8.54
C LEU A 95 14.02 6.20 9.41
N PRO A 96 13.44 4.99 9.48
CA PRO A 96 12.23 4.75 10.24
C PRO A 96 12.44 5.17 11.69
N LYS A 97 11.72 6.19 12.12
CA LYS A 97 11.76 6.66 13.53
C LYS A 97 10.87 5.73 14.36
N ARG A 98 11.39 4.57 14.71
CA ARG A 98 10.67 3.66 15.59
C ARG A 98 10.57 4.25 16.99
N THR A 99 9.36 4.32 17.53
CA THR A 99 9.06 4.74 18.90
C THR A 99 8.20 3.69 19.59
N ARG A 100 8.25 3.65 20.91
CA ARG A 100 7.34 2.81 21.68
C ARG A 100 5.94 3.42 21.64
N CYS A 101 4.96 2.64 21.25
CA CYS A 101 3.55 3.02 21.24
C CYS A 101 2.63 1.80 21.18
N GLN A 102 1.36 2.02 21.47
CA GLN A 102 0.32 0.99 21.44
C GLN A 102 -0.59 1.18 20.22
N LEU A 103 -1.00 0.08 19.57
CA LEU A 103 -1.85 0.13 18.38
C LEU A 103 -3.22 0.78 18.64
N PRO A 104 -3.91 0.58 19.79
CA PRO A 104 -5.14 1.29 20.08
C PRO A 104 -5.01 2.82 20.04
N GLU A 105 -3.87 3.37 20.47
CA GLU A 105 -3.60 4.82 20.41
C GLU A 105 -3.52 5.31 18.97
N LEU A 106 -2.78 4.57 18.10
CA LEU A 106 -2.67 4.91 16.69
C LEU A 106 -4.02 4.88 15.97
N ILE A 107 -4.85 3.88 16.30
CA ILE A 107 -6.20 3.76 15.73
C ILE A 107 -7.09 4.91 16.21
N ALA A 108 -6.97 5.30 17.48
CA ALA A 108 -7.71 6.44 18.03
C ALA A 108 -7.33 7.75 17.34
N GLU A 109 -6.05 7.97 17.04
CA GLU A 109 -5.58 9.13 16.28
C GLU A 109 -6.10 9.16 14.85
N LEU A 110 -6.24 7.99 14.21
CA LEU A 110 -6.79 7.87 12.86
C LEU A 110 -8.32 7.94 12.81
N ARG A 111 -9.01 7.83 13.94
CA ARG A 111 -10.47 7.79 14.00
C ARG A 111 -11.17 8.84 13.15
N PRO A 112 -10.81 10.14 13.18
CA PRO A 112 -11.50 11.16 12.36
C PRO A 112 -11.42 10.85 10.86
N VAL A 113 -10.28 10.33 10.40
CA VAL A 113 -10.05 9.95 8.98
C VAL A 113 -10.83 8.70 8.62
N LEU A 114 -10.86 7.72 9.50
CA LEU A 114 -11.61 6.47 9.33
C LEU A 114 -13.13 6.74 9.28
N GLU A 115 -13.64 7.67 10.07
CA GLU A 115 -15.05 8.10 10.05
C GLU A 115 -15.41 8.77 8.71
N ILE A 116 -14.53 9.62 8.16
CA ILE A 116 -14.71 10.21 6.82
C ILE A 116 -14.75 9.10 5.75
N LEU A 117 -13.90 8.09 5.84
CA LEU A 117 -13.94 6.95 4.92
C LEU A 117 -15.26 6.17 5.03
N ALA A 118 -15.76 5.93 6.24
CA ALA A 118 -17.01 5.21 6.47
C ALA A 118 -18.23 5.95 5.89
N GLN A 119 -18.22 7.27 5.90
CA GLN A 119 -19.32 8.09 5.30
C GLN A 119 -19.47 7.82 3.79
N ARG A 120 -18.38 7.46 3.08
CA ARG A 120 -18.44 7.18 1.64
C ARG A 120 -19.30 5.97 1.28
N ILE A 121 -19.48 5.04 2.19
CA ILE A 121 -20.29 3.83 1.98
C ILE A 121 -21.64 3.88 2.68
N LYS A 122 -22.02 5.02 3.30
CA LYS A 122 -23.24 5.13 4.12
C LYS A 122 -23.36 3.99 5.15
N GLY A 123 -22.22 3.52 5.63
CA GLY A 123 -22.07 2.39 6.54
C GLY A 123 -21.58 2.79 7.93
N SER A 124 -21.28 1.79 8.74
CA SER A 124 -20.70 1.98 10.07
C SER A 124 -19.27 1.45 10.10
N MET A 125 -18.40 2.12 10.86
CA MET A 125 -17.08 1.63 11.22
C MET A 125 -17.02 1.42 12.73
N ARG A 126 -16.65 0.21 13.13
CA ARG A 126 -16.50 -0.17 14.53
C ARG A 126 -15.05 -0.51 14.83
N VAL A 127 -14.56 -0.01 15.95
CA VAL A 127 -13.23 -0.35 16.47
C VAL A 127 -13.40 -1.16 17.74
N ASP A 128 -12.93 -2.40 17.70
CA ASP A 128 -12.92 -3.32 18.83
C ASP A 128 -11.46 -3.54 19.27
N ALA A 129 -10.98 -2.71 20.18
CA ALA A 129 -9.62 -2.77 20.69
C ALA A 129 -9.66 -2.85 22.22
N PRO A 130 -8.81 -3.67 22.86
CA PRO A 130 -8.59 -3.61 24.30
C PRO A 130 -8.13 -2.22 24.72
N SER A 131 -8.43 -1.84 25.96
CA SER A 131 -7.99 -0.54 26.52
C SER A 131 -6.46 -0.43 26.61
N SER A 132 -5.75 -1.54 26.63
CA SER A 132 -4.28 -1.61 26.64
C SER A 132 -3.82 -2.90 25.96
N VAL A 133 -2.76 -2.78 25.19
CA VAL A 133 -1.98 -3.88 24.61
C VAL A 133 -0.50 -3.63 24.90
N PRO A 134 0.37 -4.65 24.79
CA PRO A 134 1.81 -4.42 24.92
C PRO A 134 2.33 -3.35 23.97
N ASP A 135 3.35 -2.61 24.40
CA ASP A 135 4.05 -1.64 23.58
C ASP A 135 4.78 -2.31 22.41
N LEU A 136 4.76 -1.64 21.29
CA LEU A 136 5.49 -2.01 20.09
C LEU A 136 6.55 -0.96 19.78
N LEU A 137 7.69 -1.38 19.21
CA LEU A 137 8.72 -0.47 18.71
C LEU A 137 8.53 -0.27 17.20
N ILE A 138 7.73 0.73 16.83
CA ILE A 138 7.26 0.92 15.45
C ILE A 138 7.37 2.37 14.97
N ASP A 139 7.42 2.54 13.66
CA ASP A 139 7.25 3.83 13.00
C ASP A 139 5.75 4.14 12.91
N ARG A 140 5.29 5.09 13.75
CA ARG A 140 3.88 5.45 13.90
C ARG A 140 3.23 5.82 12.56
N LEU A 141 3.89 6.68 11.76
CA LEU A 141 3.34 7.17 10.49
C LEU A 141 3.21 6.04 9.47
N ARG A 142 4.20 5.16 9.40
CA ARG A 142 4.16 4.00 8.48
C ARG A 142 3.07 3.01 8.87
N ILE A 143 2.89 2.73 10.15
CA ILE A 143 1.81 1.84 10.61
C ILE A 143 0.43 2.51 10.43
N GLN A 144 0.30 3.81 10.65
CA GLN A 144 -0.93 4.54 10.31
C GLN A 144 -1.26 4.47 8.81
N HIS A 145 -0.24 4.55 7.93
CA HIS A 145 -0.44 4.34 6.50
C HIS A 145 -0.99 2.94 6.18
N VAL A 146 -0.47 1.89 6.82
CA VAL A 146 -0.99 0.52 6.67
C VAL A 146 -2.46 0.45 7.09
N LEU A 147 -2.79 0.96 8.28
CA LEU A 147 -4.16 0.99 8.78
C LEU A 147 -5.12 1.71 7.83
N TYR A 148 -4.70 2.87 7.31
CA TYR A 148 -5.47 3.63 6.33
C TYR A 148 -5.66 2.85 5.02
N ALA A 149 -4.60 2.25 4.47
CA ALA A 149 -4.67 1.49 3.22
C ALA A 149 -5.60 0.27 3.35
N LEU A 150 -5.56 -0.44 4.46
CA LEU A 150 -6.46 -1.56 4.72
C LEU A 150 -7.91 -1.09 4.90
N ALA A 151 -8.15 0.01 5.64
CA ALA A 151 -9.48 0.60 5.80
C ALA A 151 -10.05 1.10 4.46
N GLN A 152 -9.23 1.76 3.64
CA GLN A 152 -9.62 2.20 2.29
C GLN A 152 -10.00 1.01 1.40
N ASN A 153 -9.23 -0.09 1.44
CA ASN A 153 -9.56 -1.30 0.71
C ASN A 153 -10.89 -1.91 1.17
N ALA A 154 -11.16 -1.93 2.47
CA ALA A 154 -12.42 -2.39 3.05
C ALA A 154 -13.61 -1.54 2.60
N VAL A 155 -13.46 -0.20 2.58
CA VAL A 155 -14.46 0.74 2.07
C VAL A 155 -14.76 0.46 0.60
N ASP A 156 -13.72 0.34 -0.23
CA ASP A 156 -13.88 0.14 -1.67
C ASP A 156 -14.50 -1.23 -2.01
N ALA A 157 -14.18 -2.28 -1.24
CA ALA A 157 -14.80 -3.60 -1.38
C ALA A 157 -16.29 -3.57 -0.98
N SER A 158 -16.59 -2.91 0.14
CA SER A 158 -17.95 -2.78 0.65
C SER A 158 -18.84 -1.95 -0.29
N ALA A 159 -18.31 -0.91 -0.92
CA ALA A 159 -19.07 -0.04 -1.84
C ALA A 159 -19.67 -0.78 -3.06
N GLN A 160 -19.22 -2.00 -3.35
CA GLN A 160 -19.74 -2.83 -4.44
C GLN A 160 -21.03 -3.59 -4.05
N MET A 161 -21.43 -3.55 -2.79
CA MET A 161 -22.58 -4.29 -2.28
C MET A 161 -23.80 -3.38 -2.11
N SER A 162 -24.99 -3.97 -2.15
CA SER A 162 -26.26 -3.21 -2.00
C SER A 162 -26.76 -3.12 -0.55
N ASN A 163 -26.16 -3.82 0.40
CA ASN A 163 -26.59 -3.92 1.80
C ASN A 163 -25.88 -2.89 2.70
N PRO A 164 -26.40 -2.62 3.92
CA PRO A 164 -25.71 -1.74 4.85
C PRO A 164 -24.30 -2.27 5.11
N HIS A 165 -23.33 -1.39 4.87
CA HIS A 165 -21.92 -1.73 4.91
C HIS A 165 -21.38 -1.64 6.34
N SER A 166 -20.61 -2.60 6.76
CA SER A 166 -19.90 -2.55 8.04
C SER A 166 -18.42 -2.84 7.87
N ILE A 167 -17.62 -2.01 8.49
CA ILE A 167 -16.18 -2.20 8.59
C ILE A 167 -15.85 -2.34 10.07
N ARG A 168 -15.09 -3.37 10.39
CA ARG A 168 -14.63 -3.63 11.75
C ARG A 168 -13.12 -3.63 11.79
N ILE A 169 -12.56 -2.85 12.71
CA ILE A 169 -11.13 -2.89 13.04
C ILE A 169 -11.02 -3.55 14.40
N ASP A 170 -10.28 -4.65 14.49
CA ASP A 170 -10.05 -5.37 15.73
C ASP A 170 -8.55 -5.40 16.07
N VAL A 171 -8.24 -5.35 17.37
CA VAL A 171 -6.89 -5.50 17.90
C VAL A 171 -6.89 -6.60 18.94
N SER A 172 -5.92 -7.50 18.83
CA SER A 172 -5.69 -8.55 19.81
C SER A 172 -4.19 -8.72 20.08
N ALA A 173 -3.84 -9.21 21.25
CA ALA A 173 -2.47 -9.47 21.63
C ALA A 173 -2.33 -10.87 22.20
N ASN A 174 -1.20 -11.50 21.91
CA ASN A 174 -0.75 -12.72 22.58
C ASN A 174 0.62 -12.47 23.20
N ARG A 175 1.27 -13.54 23.72
CA ARG A 175 2.58 -13.42 24.40
C ARG A 175 3.74 -12.99 23.47
N TYR A 176 3.57 -12.96 22.17
CA TYR A 176 4.64 -12.71 21.20
C TYR A 176 4.35 -11.57 20.24
N THR A 177 3.08 -11.33 19.95
CA THR A 177 2.67 -10.40 18.89
C THR A 177 1.41 -9.63 19.25
N VAL A 178 1.25 -8.45 18.64
CA VAL A 178 -0.05 -7.76 18.54
C VAL A 178 -0.53 -7.89 17.11
N GLU A 179 -1.77 -8.35 16.95
CA GLU A 179 -2.46 -8.46 15.65
C GLU A 179 -3.53 -7.38 15.53
N THR A 180 -3.62 -6.79 14.35
CA THR A 180 -4.72 -5.91 13.96
C THR A 180 -5.38 -6.44 12.70
N GLY A 181 -6.70 -6.54 12.70
CA GLY A 181 -7.51 -6.93 11.56
C GLY A 181 -8.44 -5.82 11.11
N VAL A 182 -8.66 -5.71 9.80
CA VAL A 182 -9.69 -4.87 9.19
C VAL A 182 -10.60 -5.79 8.38
N THR A 183 -11.84 -5.89 8.84
CA THR A 183 -12.88 -6.75 8.24
C THR A 183 -13.86 -5.89 7.46
N ASP A 184 -14.19 -6.32 6.25
CA ASP A 184 -15.21 -5.72 5.40
C ASP A 184 -16.40 -6.66 5.17
N SER A 185 -17.50 -6.09 4.68
CA SER A 185 -18.71 -6.81 4.27
C SER A 185 -18.82 -6.93 2.74
N GLY A 186 -17.70 -6.86 2.03
CA GLY A 186 -17.63 -6.94 0.57
C GLY A 186 -17.85 -8.35 0.02
N PRO A 187 -17.57 -8.58 -1.25
CA PRO A 187 -17.74 -9.89 -1.90
C PRO A 187 -16.66 -10.91 -1.52
N GLY A 188 -15.64 -10.51 -0.75
CA GLY A 188 -14.44 -11.33 -0.54
C GLY A 188 -13.48 -11.30 -1.73
N VAL A 189 -12.42 -12.09 -1.64
CA VAL A 189 -11.38 -12.16 -2.67
C VAL A 189 -11.49 -13.45 -3.47
N PRO A 190 -11.69 -13.39 -4.80
CA PRO A 190 -11.72 -14.57 -5.67
C PRO A 190 -10.44 -15.41 -5.57
N ALA A 191 -10.56 -16.74 -5.63
CA ALA A 191 -9.46 -17.67 -5.37
C ALA A 191 -8.28 -17.49 -6.33
N ASP A 192 -8.54 -17.18 -7.60
CA ASP A 192 -7.56 -16.95 -8.65
C ASP A 192 -6.75 -15.65 -8.46
N LEU A 193 -7.26 -14.70 -7.67
CA LEU A 193 -6.62 -13.43 -7.38
C LEU A 193 -5.80 -13.42 -6.08
N GLN A 194 -6.05 -14.36 -5.18
CA GLN A 194 -5.46 -14.38 -3.83
C GLN A 194 -3.93 -14.34 -3.83
N ALA A 195 -3.29 -15.12 -4.72
CA ALA A 195 -1.83 -15.17 -4.83
C ALA A 195 -1.19 -13.86 -5.34
N GLN A 196 -2.00 -12.93 -5.85
CA GLN A 196 -1.54 -11.70 -6.48
C GLN A 196 -1.78 -10.44 -5.62
N LEU A 197 -2.60 -10.53 -4.56
CA LEU A 197 -3.07 -9.39 -3.77
C LEU A 197 -1.96 -8.44 -3.29
N PHE A 198 -0.83 -8.99 -2.89
CA PHE A 198 0.31 -8.23 -2.37
C PHE A 198 1.39 -7.97 -3.42
N ARG A 199 1.14 -8.29 -4.71
CA ARG A 199 2.07 -7.95 -5.79
C ARG A 199 1.97 -6.47 -6.13
N PRO A 200 3.08 -5.77 -6.32
CA PRO A 200 3.07 -4.39 -6.79
C PRO A 200 2.30 -4.26 -8.11
N PHE A 201 1.54 -3.17 -8.23
CA PHE A 201 0.72 -2.82 -9.40
C PHE A 201 -0.47 -3.75 -9.68
N PHE A 202 -0.71 -4.76 -8.84
CA PHE A 202 -1.89 -5.60 -8.96
C PHE A 202 -3.12 -4.87 -8.40
N THR A 203 -4.14 -4.69 -9.24
CA THR A 203 -5.40 -4.06 -8.86
C THR A 203 -6.55 -4.58 -9.70
N THR A 204 -7.72 -4.73 -9.11
CA THR A 204 -8.99 -5.00 -9.79
C THR A 204 -9.83 -3.73 -9.98
N LYS A 205 -9.34 -2.58 -9.46
CA LYS A 205 -10.05 -1.30 -9.49
C LYS A 205 -9.63 -0.49 -10.73
N PRO A 206 -10.55 0.12 -11.50
CA PRO A 206 -10.22 0.88 -12.71
C PRO A 206 -9.23 2.03 -12.49
N GLN A 207 -9.26 2.66 -11.31
CA GLN A 207 -8.37 3.77 -10.93
C GLN A 207 -7.40 3.38 -9.81
N GLY A 208 -7.27 2.10 -9.52
CA GLY A 208 -6.38 1.60 -8.47
C GLY A 208 -4.92 1.57 -8.95
N THR A 209 -4.00 2.03 -8.13
CA THR A 209 -2.56 1.98 -8.42
C THR A 209 -1.96 0.60 -8.19
N GLY A 210 -2.63 -0.27 -7.43
CA GLY A 210 -2.11 -1.58 -7.04
C GLY A 210 -0.91 -1.52 -6.08
N LEU A 211 -0.66 -0.38 -5.45
CA LEU A 211 0.48 -0.18 -4.55
C LEU A 211 0.12 -0.26 -3.06
N GLY A 212 -1.15 -0.07 -2.70
CA GLY A 212 -1.57 0.01 -1.29
C GLY A 212 -1.22 -1.23 -0.48
N LEU A 213 -1.61 -2.42 -0.94
CA LEU A 213 -1.29 -3.69 -0.25
C LEU A 213 0.19 -4.05 -0.35
N ALA A 214 0.83 -3.79 -1.48
CA ALA A 214 2.27 -4.04 -1.66
C ALA A 214 3.12 -3.17 -0.73
N SER A 215 2.81 -1.88 -0.60
CA SER A 215 3.48 -0.98 0.35
C SER A 215 3.19 -1.35 1.79
N SER A 216 1.94 -1.74 2.11
CA SER A 216 1.59 -2.23 3.44
C SER A 216 2.43 -3.45 3.82
N ARG A 217 2.61 -4.41 2.90
CA ARG A 217 3.45 -5.58 3.12
C ARG A 217 4.90 -5.19 3.39
N ALA A 218 5.49 -4.33 2.56
CA ALA A 218 6.87 -3.86 2.73
C ALA A 218 7.07 -3.15 4.08
N ILE A 219 6.10 -2.32 4.51
CA ILE A 219 6.13 -1.64 5.81
C ILE A 219 6.08 -2.67 6.95
N ILE A 220 5.14 -3.60 6.92
CA ILE A 220 4.99 -4.60 7.99
C ILE A 220 6.22 -5.52 8.06
N GLU A 221 6.74 -6.00 6.92
CA GLU A 221 7.97 -6.80 6.85
C GLU A 221 9.18 -6.00 7.37
N SER A 222 9.27 -4.70 7.11
CA SER A 222 10.33 -3.83 7.67
C SER A 222 10.25 -3.70 9.20
N HIS A 223 9.12 -4.01 9.82
CA HIS A 223 8.89 -4.08 11.26
C HIS A 223 8.95 -5.52 11.80
N GLU A 224 9.52 -6.46 11.01
CA GLU A 224 9.63 -7.88 11.38
C GLU A 224 8.27 -8.55 11.60
N GLY A 225 7.22 -7.94 11.04
CA GLY A 225 5.86 -8.40 11.12
C GLY A 225 5.43 -9.27 9.94
N THR A 226 4.19 -9.71 9.98
CA THR A 226 3.53 -10.45 8.90
C THR A 226 2.20 -9.82 8.57
N ILE A 227 1.81 -9.85 7.29
CA ILE A 227 0.52 -9.37 6.81
C ILE A 227 -0.16 -10.48 5.99
N GLY A 228 -1.46 -10.58 6.10
CA GLY A 228 -2.23 -11.57 5.38
C GLY A 228 -3.71 -11.17 5.23
N PHE A 229 -4.48 -12.10 4.72
CA PHE A 229 -5.94 -11.94 4.61
C PHE A 229 -6.63 -13.30 4.73
N ASP A 230 -7.91 -13.26 5.10
CA ASP A 230 -8.81 -14.41 5.15
C ASP A 230 -10.15 -14.00 4.52
N ASN A 231 -10.74 -14.87 3.70
CA ASN A 231 -12.13 -14.73 3.30
C ASN A 231 -13.05 -15.24 4.43
N LEU A 232 -14.13 -14.52 4.67
CA LEU A 232 -15.08 -14.90 5.71
C LEU A 232 -16.15 -15.85 5.15
N PRO A 233 -16.57 -16.88 5.90
CA PRO A 233 -17.64 -17.79 5.47
C PRO A 233 -18.98 -17.07 5.21
N THR A 234 -19.21 -15.95 5.88
CA THR A 234 -20.43 -15.13 5.77
C THR A 234 -20.38 -14.10 4.64
N GLY A 235 -19.31 -14.10 3.82
CA GLY A 235 -18.98 -13.06 2.86
C GLY A 235 -18.09 -11.98 3.46
N GLY A 236 -17.40 -11.25 2.59
CA GLY A 236 -16.39 -10.27 2.98
C GLY A 236 -15.00 -10.86 3.18
N SER A 237 -14.07 -10.00 3.51
CA SER A 237 -12.69 -10.38 3.81
C SER A 237 -12.18 -9.71 5.08
N ARG A 238 -11.17 -10.30 5.69
CA ARG A 238 -10.42 -9.76 6.81
C ARG A 238 -8.97 -9.66 6.40
N PHE A 239 -8.45 -8.45 6.23
CA PHE A 239 -7.02 -8.19 6.10
C PHE A 239 -6.43 -7.94 7.47
N TRP A 240 -5.31 -8.58 7.78
CA TRP A 240 -4.68 -8.49 9.08
C TRP A 240 -3.16 -8.35 8.98
N PHE A 241 -2.56 -7.75 10.00
CA PHE A 241 -1.12 -7.77 10.19
C PHE A 241 -0.77 -8.07 11.65
N ARG A 242 0.42 -8.63 11.85
CA ARG A 242 1.01 -8.95 13.16
C ARG A 242 2.34 -8.27 13.30
N LEU A 243 2.58 -7.68 14.45
CA LEU A 243 3.85 -7.07 14.80
C LEU A 243 4.40 -7.75 16.06
N PRO A 244 5.72 -8.04 16.10
CA PRO A 244 6.36 -8.61 17.27
C PRO A 244 6.36 -7.62 18.44
N LEU A 245 6.32 -8.13 19.66
CA LEU A 245 6.53 -7.32 20.86
C LEU A 245 7.96 -6.78 20.89
N ALA A 246 8.15 -5.62 21.55
CA ALA A 246 9.43 -4.94 21.67
C ALA A 246 10.37 -5.62 22.69
#